data_4fc5e6b8dca0180e6c3067ec846390e5
#
_entry.id   4fc5e6b8dca0180e6c3067ec846390e5
#
_cell.length_a   1.000
_cell.length_b   1.000
_cell.length_c   1.000
_cell.angle_alpha   90.00
_cell.angle_beta   90.00
_cell.angle_gamma   90.00
#
_symmetry.space_group_name_H-M   'P 1'
#
loop_
_entity.id
_entity.type
_entity.pdbx_description
1 polymer ?
#
loop_
_entity_poly.entity_id
_entity_poly.type
_entity_poly.pdbx_seq_one_letter_code
_entity_poly.pdbx_strand_id
1 'polypeptide(L)'
;MITLGPMAIDPEGRLAPMLADRPLEFTFDWRGRLCRAELSSVGLAVETDAARIPSTAEGRDQRQSSFATLAALTPGLPEGWQIGLTPDHRIRFEAALAVVPPTNSPELIAALVRFVLALDPYLDRLEAAGAGWAVGSAKT
;
A
#
# COMPACT_ATOMS: atom_id res chain seq x y z
N MET A 1 -29.05 -7.52 -10.62
CA MET A 1 -27.77 -7.23 -10.00
C MET A 1 -26.66 -7.37 -11.03
N ILE A 2 -25.77 -6.42 -11.03
CA ILE A 2 -24.64 -6.39 -11.98
C ILE A 2 -23.42 -6.96 -11.29
N THR A 3 -22.57 -7.65 -12.03
CA THR A 3 -21.33 -8.16 -11.46
C THR A 3 -20.14 -7.52 -12.18
N LEU A 4 -19.04 -7.35 -11.44
CA LEU A 4 -17.80 -6.84 -11.99
C LEU A 4 -16.70 -7.72 -11.44
N GLY A 5 -16.26 -8.70 -12.24
CA GLY A 5 -15.33 -9.70 -11.74
C GLY A 5 -15.95 -10.45 -10.57
N PRO A 6 -15.23 -10.57 -9.44
CA PRO A 6 -15.75 -11.22 -8.25
C PRO A 6 -16.64 -10.31 -7.40
N MET A 7 -17.01 -9.14 -7.91
CA MET A 7 -17.82 -8.18 -7.16
C MET A 7 -19.25 -8.22 -7.62
N ALA A 8 -20.16 -8.02 -6.67
CA ALA A 8 -21.56 -7.75 -6.95
C ALA A 8 -21.82 -6.27 -6.77
N ILE A 9 -22.55 -5.68 -7.71
CA ILE A 9 -22.93 -4.27 -7.67
C ILE A 9 -24.44 -4.20 -7.55
N ASP A 10 -24.96 -3.61 -6.48
CA ASP A 10 -26.39 -3.49 -6.32
C ASP A 10 -26.93 -2.28 -7.11
N PRO A 11 -28.25 -2.12 -7.19
CA PRO A 11 -28.81 -1.02 -7.97
C PRO A 11 -28.40 0.37 -7.51
N GLU A 12 -27.97 0.51 -6.26
CA GLU A 12 -27.49 1.77 -5.74
C GLU A 12 -26.00 1.98 -5.98
N GLY A 13 -25.34 1.06 -6.70
CA GLY A 13 -23.93 1.19 -7.02
C GLY A 13 -22.99 0.74 -5.91
N ARG A 14 -23.49 0.00 -4.93
CA ARG A 14 -22.64 -0.48 -3.85
C ARG A 14 -21.93 -1.76 -4.25
N LEU A 15 -20.70 -1.89 -3.79
CA LEU A 15 -19.82 -3.00 -4.13
C LEU A 15 -19.64 -3.91 -2.93
N ALA A 16 -19.70 -5.22 -3.18
CA ALA A 16 -19.41 -6.21 -2.15
C ALA A 16 -18.86 -7.47 -2.83
N PRO A 17 -18.03 -8.25 -2.15
CA PRO A 17 -17.60 -9.53 -2.70
C PRO A 17 -18.80 -10.44 -2.93
N MET A 18 -18.79 -11.16 -4.04
CA MET A 18 -19.89 -12.08 -4.36
C MET A 18 -19.96 -13.23 -3.38
N LEU A 19 -18.81 -13.67 -2.89
CA LEU A 19 -18.75 -14.74 -1.89
C LEU A 19 -18.19 -14.13 -0.60
N ALA A 20 -18.88 -14.35 0.50
CA ALA A 20 -18.52 -13.70 1.76
C ALA A 20 -17.15 -14.10 2.27
N ASP A 21 -16.69 -15.31 1.96
CA ASP A 21 -15.39 -15.80 2.41
C ASP A 21 -14.28 -15.56 1.39
N ARG A 22 -14.60 -14.88 0.29
CA ARG A 22 -13.59 -14.61 -0.73
C ARG A 22 -13.40 -13.10 -0.86
N PRO A 23 -12.25 -12.59 -0.48
CA PRO A 23 -12.00 -11.16 -0.63
C PRO A 23 -11.83 -10.80 -2.10
N LEU A 24 -12.13 -9.55 -2.43
CA LEU A 24 -11.79 -8.99 -3.72
C LEU A 24 -10.37 -8.48 -3.63
N GLU A 25 -9.52 -8.93 -4.55
CA GLU A 25 -8.14 -8.48 -4.61
C GLU A 25 -7.91 -7.73 -5.91
N PHE A 26 -7.22 -6.60 -5.82
CA PHE A 26 -6.86 -5.85 -7.01
C PHE A 26 -5.58 -5.08 -6.74
N THR A 27 -4.95 -4.62 -7.82
CA THR A 27 -3.67 -3.93 -7.73
C THR A 27 -3.74 -2.61 -8.48
N PHE A 28 -2.88 -1.70 -8.10
CA PHE A 28 -2.71 -0.45 -8.81
C PHE A 28 -1.28 0.05 -8.59
N ASP A 29 -0.82 0.95 -9.46
CA ASP A 29 0.51 1.51 -9.35
C ASP A 29 0.48 2.89 -8.72
N TRP A 30 1.47 3.17 -7.90
CA TRP A 30 1.66 4.53 -7.38
C TRP A 30 3.15 4.82 -7.33
N ARG A 31 3.57 5.78 -8.14
CA ARG A 31 4.98 6.22 -8.22
C ARG A 31 5.90 5.03 -8.52
N GLY A 32 5.45 4.12 -9.37
CA GLY A 32 6.24 2.95 -9.74
C GLY A 32 6.18 1.79 -8.77
N ARG A 33 5.41 1.93 -7.68
CA ARG A 33 5.26 0.85 -6.71
C ARG A 33 3.94 0.15 -6.92
N LEU A 34 3.97 -1.16 -6.85
CA LEU A 34 2.74 -1.94 -6.95
C LEU A 34 2.04 -1.95 -5.61
N CYS A 35 0.81 -1.49 -5.61
CA CYS A 35 -0.03 -1.52 -4.41
C CYS A 35 -1.04 -2.62 -4.56
N ARG A 36 -1.23 -3.41 -3.52
CA ARG A 36 -2.20 -4.49 -3.51
C ARG A 36 -3.29 -4.16 -2.51
N ALA A 37 -4.53 -4.26 -2.95
CA ALA A 37 -5.68 -3.96 -2.13
C ALA A 37 -6.57 -5.18 -2.01
N GLU A 38 -7.14 -5.39 -0.84
CA GLU A 38 -8.01 -6.51 -0.57
C GLU A 38 -9.25 -6.01 0.16
N LEU A 39 -10.41 -6.17 -0.46
CA LEU A 39 -11.68 -5.80 0.15
C LEU A 39 -12.37 -7.08 0.60
N SER A 40 -12.60 -7.21 1.90
CA SER A 40 -13.25 -8.37 2.48
C SER A 40 -14.40 -7.90 3.37
N SER A 41 -15.08 -8.85 3.99
CA SER A 41 -16.19 -8.52 4.88
C SER A 41 -15.74 -7.70 6.09
N VAL A 42 -14.46 -7.73 6.43
CA VAL A 42 -13.97 -6.98 7.59
C VAL A 42 -13.40 -5.62 7.21
N GLY A 43 -13.22 -5.34 5.94
CA GLY A 43 -12.76 -4.03 5.51
C GLY A 43 -11.80 -4.06 4.35
N LEU A 44 -11.18 -2.93 4.10
CA LEU A 44 -10.23 -2.75 3.01
C LEU A 44 -8.82 -2.71 3.58
N ALA A 45 -7.97 -3.60 3.10
CA ALA A 45 -6.56 -3.62 3.46
C ALA A 45 -5.72 -3.29 2.23
N VAL A 46 -4.70 -2.47 2.39
CA VAL A 46 -3.80 -2.10 1.30
C VAL A 46 -2.37 -2.30 1.76
N GLU A 47 -1.55 -2.85 0.88
CA GLU A 47 -0.12 -2.97 1.17
C GLU A 47 0.68 -2.57 -0.05
N THR A 48 1.88 -2.05 0.19
CA THR A 48 2.81 -1.74 -0.88
C THR A 48 4.24 -1.93 -0.38
N ASP A 49 5.09 -2.45 -1.27
CA ASP A 49 6.52 -2.48 -1.02
C ASP A 49 7.04 -1.13 -1.49
N ALA A 50 7.30 -0.24 -0.53
CA ALA A 50 7.56 1.17 -0.83
C ALA A 50 8.99 1.43 -1.25
N ALA A 51 9.94 0.62 -0.78
CA ALA A 51 11.35 0.87 -1.02
C ALA A 51 12.14 -0.41 -0.82
N ARG A 52 13.34 -0.43 -1.36
CA ARG A 52 14.29 -1.51 -1.15
C ARG A 52 15.47 -0.97 -0.36
N ILE A 53 15.89 -1.67 0.68
CA ILE A 53 17.06 -1.27 1.43
C ILE A 53 18.31 -1.72 0.66
N PRO A 54 19.25 -0.80 0.37
CA PRO A 54 20.44 -1.18 -0.36
C PRO A 54 21.26 -2.22 0.41
N SER A 55 21.92 -3.12 -0.33
CA SER A 55 22.81 -4.07 0.29
C SER A 55 24.10 -3.36 0.70
N THR A 56 24.94 -4.04 1.52
CA THR A 56 26.22 -3.47 1.89
C THR A 56 27.12 -3.30 0.68
N ALA A 57 26.93 -4.11 -0.35
CA ALA A 57 27.69 -3.99 -1.58
C ALA A 57 27.31 -2.74 -2.36
N GLU A 58 26.06 -2.28 -2.20
CA GLU A 58 25.59 -1.09 -2.92
C GLU A 58 25.94 0.21 -2.18
N GLY A 59 26.07 0.15 -0.87
CA GLY A 59 26.40 1.34 -0.10
C GLY A 59 26.05 1.19 1.36
N ARG A 60 27.09 1.17 2.20
CA ARG A 60 26.87 1.01 3.64
C ARG A 60 26.13 2.20 4.23
N ASP A 61 26.50 3.42 3.82
CA ASP A 61 25.89 4.61 4.39
C ASP A 61 24.41 4.72 4.02
N GLN A 62 24.07 4.37 2.78
CA GLN A 62 22.69 4.39 2.34
C GLN A 62 21.88 3.33 3.06
N ARG A 63 22.47 2.16 3.31
CA ARG A 63 21.81 1.11 4.05
C ARG A 63 21.50 1.55 5.48
N GLN A 64 22.47 2.15 6.15
CA GLN A 64 22.27 2.63 7.51
C GLN A 64 21.26 3.77 7.57
N SER A 65 21.31 4.68 6.61
CA SER A 65 20.34 5.76 6.51
C SER A 65 18.93 5.24 6.31
N SER A 66 18.76 4.20 5.50
CA SER A 66 17.46 3.59 5.26
C SER A 66 16.90 2.96 6.53
N PHE A 67 17.73 2.25 7.28
CA PHE A 67 17.28 1.66 8.55
C PHE A 67 16.91 2.73 9.57
N ALA A 68 17.69 3.80 9.64
CA ALA A 68 17.40 4.90 10.56
C ALA A 68 16.08 5.58 10.19
N THR A 69 15.83 5.78 8.90
CA THR A 69 14.58 6.36 8.44
C THR A 69 13.39 5.46 8.75
N LEU A 70 13.55 4.14 8.55
CA LEU A 70 12.51 3.20 8.88
C LEU A 70 12.14 3.30 10.37
N ALA A 71 13.13 3.33 11.24
CA ALA A 71 12.90 3.44 12.66
C ALA A 71 12.22 4.77 13.02
N ALA A 72 12.60 5.85 12.35
CA ALA A 72 12.03 7.17 12.62
C ALA A 72 10.59 7.29 12.15
N LEU A 73 10.21 6.57 11.08
CA LEU A 73 8.86 6.65 10.55
C LEU A 73 7.85 5.88 11.39
N THR A 74 8.28 4.80 12.01
CA THR A 74 7.38 3.86 12.68
C THR A 74 6.46 4.51 13.71
N PRO A 75 6.94 5.35 14.64
CA PRO A 75 6.06 5.90 15.67
C PRO A 75 5.10 6.98 15.17
N GLY A 76 5.30 7.49 13.97
CA GLY A 76 4.46 8.56 13.43
C GLY A 76 3.41 8.09 12.45
N LEU A 77 3.20 6.81 12.30
CA LEU A 77 2.25 6.29 11.32
C LEU A 77 0.82 6.58 11.73
N PRO A 78 -0.08 6.81 10.77
CA PRO A 78 -1.50 6.96 11.07
C PRO A 78 -2.06 5.69 11.72
N GLU A 79 -3.18 5.85 12.41
CA GLU A 79 -3.84 4.71 13.02
C GLU A 79 -4.23 3.69 11.96
N GLY A 80 -4.00 2.41 12.23
CA GLY A 80 -4.31 1.34 11.30
C GLY A 80 -3.20 1.05 10.30
N TRP A 81 -2.12 1.80 10.34
CA TRP A 81 -0.98 1.59 9.46
C TRP A 81 0.13 0.86 10.18
N GLN A 82 0.86 0.04 9.43
CA GLN A 82 2.04 -0.64 9.92
C GLN A 82 3.14 -0.53 8.87
N ILE A 83 4.38 -0.48 9.33
CA ILE A 83 5.53 -0.48 8.46
C ILE A 83 6.46 -1.60 8.92
N GLY A 84 7.05 -2.32 7.99
CA GLY A 84 7.90 -3.43 8.34
C GLY A 84 8.91 -3.74 7.25
N LEU A 85 9.79 -4.67 7.56
CA LEU A 85 10.81 -5.12 6.65
C LEU A 85 10.47 -6.54 6.19
N THR A 86 10.45 -6.74 4.88
CA THR A 86 10.19 -8.07 4.33
C THR A 86 11.46 -8.91 4.35
N PRO A 87 11.34 -10.24 4.21
CA PRO A 87 12.54 -11.10 4.18
C PRO A 87 13.50 -10.76 3.05
N ASP A 88 13.04 -10.17 1.96
CA ASP A 88 13.90 -9.76 0.85
C ASP A 88 14.33 -8.29 0.96
N HIS A 89 14.29 -7.75 2.18
CA HIS A 89 14.82 -6.43 2.52
C HIS A 89 14.09 -5.28 1.83
N ARG A 90 12.78 -5.40 1.71
CA ARG A 90 11.93 -4.31 1.23
C ARG A 90 11.18 -3.71 2.40
N ILE A 91 10.92 -2.42 2.31
CA ILE A 91 10.12 -1.73 3.31
C ILE A 91 8.69 -1.76 2.84
N ARG A 92 7.83 -2.37 3.66
CA ARG A 92 6.42 -2.57 3.30
C ARG A 92 5.53 -1.77 4.23
N PHE A 93 4.61 -1.02 3.62
CA PHE A 93 3.53 -0.37 4.35
C PHE A 93 2.28 -1.19 4.21
N GLU A 94 1.54 -1.32 5.30
CA GLU A 94 0.24 -1.98 5.33
C GLU A 94 -0.73 -1.05 6.03
N ALA A 95 -1.94 -0.94 5.50
CA ALA A 95 -2.96 -0.07 6.07
C ALA A 95 -4.31 -0.77 6.08
N ALA A 96 -5.02 -0.66 7.18
CA ALA A 96 -6.41 -1.07 7.28
C ALA A 96 -7.25 0.19 7.16
N LEU A 97 -8.03 0.29 6.09
CA LEU A 97 -8.79 1.48 5.79
C LEU A 97 -10.24 1.29 6.22
N ALA A 98 -10.89 2.40 6.56
CA ALA A 98 -12.25 2.36 7.10
C ALA A 98 -13.29 2.27 5.99
N VAL A 99 -13.24 1.18 5.24
CA VAL A 99 -14.22 0.88 4.19
C VAL A 99 -14.69 -0.53 4.41
N VAL A 100 -15.97 -0.70 4.70
CA VAL A 100 -16.55 -2.01 4.98
C VAL A 100 -17.69 -2.25 4.00
N PRO A 101 -17.75 -3.40 3.33
CA PRO A 101 -18.85 -3.69 2.42
C PRO A 101 -20.20 -3.75 3.17
N PRO A 102 -21.29 -3.37 2.51
CA PRO A 102 -21.32 -2.88 1.13
C PRO A 102 -20.82 -1.46 1.01
N THR A 103 -20.10 -1.18 -0.06
CA THR A 103 -19.56 0.13 -0.32
C THR A 103 -19.86 0.49 -1.78
N ASN A 104 -19.34 1.61 -2.27
CA ASN A 104 -19.51 2.00 -3.66
C ASN A 104 -18.19 2.44 -4.24
N SER A 105 -18.15 2.58 -5.58
CA SER A 105 -16.91 2.93 -6.25
C SER A 105 -16.34 4.27 -5.78
N PRO A 106 -17.14 5.34 -5.64
CA PRO A 106 -16.58 6.59 -5.15
C PRO A 106 -15.95 6.49 -3.77
N GLU A 107 -16.59 5.75 -2.85
CA GLU A 107 -16.02 5.57 -1.51
C GLU A 107 -14.74 4.79 -1.55
N LEU A 108 -14.71 3.74 -2.36
CA LEU A 108 -13.51 2.91 -2.48
C LEU A 108 -12.36 3.72 -3.07
N ILE A 109 -12.62 4.44 -4.16
CA ILE A 109 -11.60 5.25 -4.80
C ILE A 109 -11.12 6.34 -3.86
N ALA A 110 -12.03 7.00 -3.14
CA ALA A 110 -11.66 8.05 -2.20
C ALA A 110 -10.74 7.51 -1.10
N ALA A 111 -11.02 6.31 -0.60
CA ALA A 111 -10.16 5.70 0.42
C ALA A 111 -8.76 5.42 -0.13
N LEU A 112 -8.68 4.92 -1.35
CA LEU A 112 -7.39 4.62 -1.97
C LEU A 112 -6.61 5.90 -2.27
N VAL A 113 -7.28 6.96 -2.71
CA VAL A 113 -6.64 8.25 -2.94
C VAL A 113 -6.09 8.81 -1.64
N ARG A 114 -6.88 8.75 -0.56
CA ARG A 114 -6.40 9.21 0.74
C ARG A 114 -5.18 8.40 1.21
N PHE A 115 -5.19 7.10 0.93
CA PHE A 115 -4.05 6.25 1.28
C PHE A 115 -2.79 6.70 0.55
N VAL A 116 -2.84 6.87 -0.77
CA VAL A 116 -1.63 7.22 -1.52
C VAL A 116 -1.15 8.63 -1.21
N LEU A 117 -2.08 9.57 -0.95
CA LEU A 117 -1.68 10.92 -0.56
C LEU A 117 -1.03 10.93 0.81
N ALA A 118 -1.50 10.11 1.73
CA ALA A 118 -0.87 9.96 3.03
C ALA A 118 0.46 9.24 2.95
N LEU A 119 0.62 8.38 1.96
CA LEU A 119 1.85 7.63 1.75
C LEU A 119 2.97 8.49 1.16
N ASP A 120 2.61 9.49 0.36
CA ASP A 120 3.60 10.30 -0.37
C ASP A 120 4.71 10.88 0.51
N PRO A 121 4.43 11.50 1.66
CA PRO A 121 5.51 12.03 2.48
C PRO A 121 6.50 10.97 2.96
N TYR A 122 5.99 9.76 3.22
CA TYR A 122 6.86 8.67 3.65
C TYR A 122 7.75 8.21 2.49
N LEU A 123 7.19 8.15 1.28
CA LEU A 123 7.98 7.78 0.11
C LEU A 123 9.06 8.82 -0.15
N ASP A 124 8.73 10.10 0.02
CA ASP A 124 9.72 11.18 -0.16
C ASP A 124 10.88 11.02 0.82
N ARG A 125 10.55 10.70 2.08
CA ARG A 125 11.60 10.55 3.09
C ARG A 125 12.46 9.32 2.84
N LEU A 126 11.86 8.23 2.39
CA LEU A 126 12.62 7.03 2.08
C LEU A 126 13.54 7.26 0.89
N GLU A 127 13.05 7.94 -0.14
CA GLU A 127 13.88 8.24 -1.31
C GLU A 127 15.03 9.16 -0.93
N ALA A 128 14.76 10.15 -0.09
CA ALA A 128 15.82 11.04 0.38
C ALA A 128 16.87 10.32 1.21
N ALA A 129 16.49 9.22 1.85
CA ALA A 129 17.41 8.43 2.65
C ALA A 129 18.14 7.35 1.85
N GLY A 130 17.93 7.30 0.54
CA GLY A 130 18.60 6.33 -0.31
C GLY A 130 17.86 5.00 -0.46
N ALA A 131 16.65 4.87 0.07
CA ALA A 131 15.87 3.65 -0.03
C ALA A 131 14.85 3.77 -1.16
N GLY A 132 15.33 4.00 -2.36
CA GLY A 132 14.48 4.17 -3.52
C GLY A 132 13.92 2.85 -4.03
N TRP A 133 12.97 2.95 -4.96
CA TRP A 133 12.40 1.78 -5.58
C TRP A 133 13.25 1.38 -6.78
N ALA A 134 13.83 0.19 -6.72
CA ALA A 134 14.83 -0.23 -7.69
C ALA A 134 14.30 -0.23 -9.12
N VAL A 135 13.06 -0.65 -9.31
CA VAL A 135 12.52 -0.72 -10.66
C VAL A 135 12.39 0.65 -11.27
N GLY A 136 11.85 1.59 -10.49
CA GLY A 136 11.69 2.94 -10.99
C GLY A 136 13.00 3.58 -11.35
N SER A 137 14.01 3.34 -10.55
CA SER A 137 15.29 3.93 -10.82
C SER A 137 16.00 3.24 -11.96
N ALA A 138 15.72 1.99 -12.15
CA ALA A 138 16.45 1.23 -13.16
C ALA A 138 16.26 1.80 -14.53
N LYS A 139 15.11 2.41 -14.75
CA LYS A 139 14.91 2.89 -15.96
C LYS A 139 15.33 4.18 -16.14
N THR A 140 15.49 4.76 -15.20
CA THR A 140 15.89 6.03 -15.33
C THR A 140 16.52 6.52 -16.24
#